data_18752414a099f7a299835dd6c1b09720
#
_entry.id   18752414a099f7a299835dd6c1b09720
#
_cell.length_a   1.000
_cell.length_b   1.000
_cell.length_c   1.000
_cell.angle_alpha   90.00
_cell.angle_beta   90.00
_cell.angle_gamma   90.00
#
_symmetry.space_group_name_H-M   'P 1'
#
loop_
_entity.id
_entity.type
_entity.pdbx_description
1 polymer ?
#
loop_
_entity_poly.entity_id
_entity_poly.type
_entity_poly.pdbx_seq_one_letter_code
_entity_poly.pdbx_strand_id
1 'polypeptide(L)'
;MNIKKIIRIFIIFLLGVILAVALIFGGQELFYRVNAPSEYMITTENEIQKQYRYECGAYSTAYVLRSLGVDVDSKEFYEQAEPKSKEGAVPYEAMQAGAERYGYKLESGMISLAALKYEVSKGVPVIVGIEIAPGNSLPHFLPIVGYDEDNIYAAESVGIYANEKSDHYNRKIKTDTFKELWWTKGKNHNVAIRVVRKKEKRL
;
A
#
# COMPACT_ATOMS: atom_id res chain seq x y z
N MET A 1 -15.49 35.11 36.19
CA MET A 1 -16.20 33.92 35.66
C MET A 1 -15.91 32.74 36.58
N ASN A 2 -16.94 32.00 37.06
CA ASN A 2 -16.78 30.92 38.04
C ASN A 2 -16.00 29.74 37.36
N ILE A 3 -14.95 29.26 38.01
CA ILE A 3 -14.06 28.22 37.51
C ILE A 3 -14.83 26.94 37.06
N LYS A 4 -15.91 26.61 37.80
CA LYS A 4 -16.81 25.48 37.43
C LYS A 4 -17.50 25.69 36.08
N LYS A 5 -17.85 26.95 35.74
CA LYS A 5 -18.47 27.29 34.47
C LYS A 5 -17.45 27.16 33.31
N ILE A 6 -16.22 27.59 33.55
CA ILE A 6 -15.12 27.45 32.56
C ILE A 6 -14.85 25.99 32.27
N ILE A 7 -14.71 25.15 33.30
CA ILE A 7 -14.47 23.71 33.16
C ILE A 7 -15.62 23.04 32.36
N ARG A 8 -16.87 23.38 32.66
CA ARG A 8 -18.04 22.82 31.96
C ARG A 8 -18.05 23.19 30.48
N ILE A 9 -17.74 24.45 30.15
CA ILE A 9 -17.66 24.90 28.75
C ILE A 9 -16.53 24.16 28.02
N PHE A 10 -15.37 24.01 28.66
CA PHE A 10 -14.24 23.31 28.11
C PHE A 10 -14.55 21.82 27.83
N ILE A 11 -15.22 21.13 28.77
CA ILE A 11 -15.65 19.73 28.59
C ILE A 11 -16.62 19.60 27.40
N ILE A 12 -17.62 20.50 27.29
CA ILE A 12 -18.59 20.47 26.18
C ILE A 12 -17.87 20.69 24.84
N PHE A 13 -16.94 21.63 24.78
CA PHE A 13 -16.13 21.87 23.59
C PHE A 13 -15.30 20.64 23.21
N LEU A 14 -14.64 20.03 24.18
CA LEU A 14 -13.82 18.79 23.95
C LEU A 14 -14.69 17.64 23.45
N LEU A 15 -15.85 17.42 24.04
CA LEU A 15 -16.79 16.40 23.58
C LEU A 15 -17.30 16.68 22.16
N GLY A 16 -17.55 17.94 21.82
CA GLY A 16 -17.92 18.35 20.46
C GLY A 16 -16.81 18.04 19.43
N VAL A 17 -15.56 18.32 19.76
CA VAL A 17 -14.41 18.01 18.92
C VAL A 17 -14.26 16.49 18.74
N ILE A 18 -14.35 15.70 19.81
CA ILE A 18 -14.26 14.24 19.74
C ILE A 18 -15.38 13.68 18.84
N LEU A 19 -16.60 14.15 18.98
CA LEU A 19 -17.73 13.72 18.15
C LEU A 19 -17.51 14.08 16.68
N ALA A 20 -17.05 15.29 16.38
CA ALA A 20 -16.75 15.70 15.02
C ALA A 20 -15.66 14.84 14.37
N VAL A 21 -14.59 14.53 15.10
CA VAL A 21 -13.51 13.64 14.65
C VAL A 21 -14.06 12.23 14.39
N ALA A 22 -14.87 11.69 15.32
CA ALA A 22 -15.47 10.36 15.16
C ALA A 22 -16.39 10.28 13.93
N LEU A 23 -17.17 11.35 13.65
CA LEU A 23 -18.04 11.43 12.47
C LEU A 23 -17.23 11.49 11.16
N ILE A 24 -16.13 12.26 11.14
CA ILE A 24 -15.27 12.35 9.95
C ILE A 24 -14.63 11.00 9.65
N PHE A 25 -13.96 10.37 10.62
CA PHE A 25 -13.28 9.09 10.41
C PHE A 25 -14.26 7.94 10.18
N GLY A 26 -15.38 7.89 10.92
CA GLY A 26 -16.43 6.90 10.71
C GLY A 26 -17.10 7.05 9.34
N GLY A 27 -17.33 8.27 8.89
CA GLY A 27 -17.88 8.57 7.58
C GLY A 27 -16.95 8.14 6.44
N GLN A 28 -15.64 8.36 6.58
CA GLN A 28 -14.65 7.89 5.60
C GLN A 28 -14.60 6.36 5.52
N GLU A 29 -14.57 5.68 6.65
CA GLU A 29 -14.55 4.22 6.68
C GLU A 29 -15.83 3.62 6.05
N LEU A 30 -16.98 4.20 6.36
CA LEU A 30 -18.25 3.81 5.75
C LEU A 30 -18.24 4.05 4.24
N PHE A 31 -17.72 5.20 3.80
CA PHE A 31 -17.56 5.50 2.37
C PHE A 31 -16.76 4.42 1.65
N TYR A 32 -15.60 4.01 2.18
CA TYR A 32 -14.77 2.97 1.57
C TYR A 32 -15.49 1.62 1.53
N ARG A 33 -16.17 1.22 2.61
CA ARG A 33 -16.93 -0.05 2.68
C ARG A 33 -18.07 -0.12 1.69
N VAL A 34 -18.77 0.99 1.47
CA VAL A 34 -19.91 1.03 0.54
C VAL A 34 -19.47 1.10 -0.92
N ASN A 35 -18.32 1.75 -1.20
CA ASN A 35 -17.86 1.99 -2.56
C ASN A 35 -16.82 0.97 -3.05
N ALA A 36 -16.23 0.15 -2.18
CA ALA A 36 -15.44 -0.99 -2.61
C ALA A 36 -16.36 -2.16 -2.99
N PRO A 37 -16.20 -2.77 -4.18
CA PRO A 37 -16.93 -4.00 -4.51
C PRO A 37 -16.55 -5.14 -3.54
N SER A 38 -17.37 -6.18 -3.43
CA SER A 38 -17.10 -7.35 -2.56
C SER A 38 -15.85 -8.10 -2.97
N GLU A 39 -15.57 -8.14 -4.27
CA GLU A 39 -14.38 -8.73 -4.89
C GLU A 39 -13.89 -7.87 -6.04
N TYR A 40 -12.61 -7.90 -6.29
CA TYR A 40 -11.99 -7.21 -7.43
C TYR A 40 -10.66 -7.85 -7.81
N MET A 41 -10.37 -7.91 -9.11
CA MET A 41 -9.09 -8.36 -9.63
C MET A 41 -8.64 -7.44 -10.76
N ILE A 42 -7.41 -6.97 -10.69
CA ILE A 42 -6.76 -6.25 -11.78
C ILE A 42 -6.35 -7.30 -12.82
N THR A 43 -6.94 -7.20 -14.00
CA THR A 43 -6.71 -8.15 -15.10
C THR A 43 -5.80 -7.58 -16.20
N THR A 44 -5.23 -6.40 -15.99
CA THR A 44 -4.22 -5.86 -16.90
C THR A 44 -3.01 -6.79 -16.94
N GLU A 45 -2.63 -7.25 -18.12
CA GLU A 45 -1.48 -8.11 -18.32
C GLU A 45 -0.20 -7.42 -17.79
N ASN A 46 0.52 -8.10 -16.92
CA ASN A 46 1.74 -7.58 -16.31
C ASN A 46 2.61 -8.71 -15.79
N GLU A 47 3.87 -8.69 -16.15
CA GLU A 47 4.82 -9.71 -15.72
C GLU A 47 5.21 -9.54 -14.24
N ILE A 48 5.17 -10.65 -13.48
CA ILE A 48 5.67 -10.70 -12.10
C ILE A 48 7.12 -11.15 -12.12
N GLN A 49 8.03 -10.20 -12.20
CA GLN A 49 9.46 -10.44 -12.23
C GLN A 49 9.99 -10.84 -10.84
N LYS A 50 10.91 -11.83 -10.80
CA LYS A 50 11.45 -12.37 -9.55
C LYS A 50 12.68 -11.61 -9.10
N GLN A 51 12.67 -11.15 -7.85
CA GLN A 51 13.83 -10.57 -7.18
C GLN A 51 14.83 -11.62 -6.69
N TYR A 52 16.06 -11.18 -6.43
CA TYR A 52 17.11 -12.07 -5.92
C TYR A 52 17.24 -12.00 -4.39
N ARG A 53 17.25 -10.80 -3.77
CA ARG A 53 17.43 -10.60 -2.31
C ARG A 53 16.45 -9.56 -1.72
N TYR A 54 16.92 -8.33 -1.54
CA TYR A 54 16.22 -7.25 -0.82
C TYR A 54 15.66 -6.17 -1.76
N GLU A 55 15.32 -6.55 -2.98
CA GLU A 55 14.97 -5.65 -4.08
C GLU A 55 13.48 -5.32 -4.12
N CYS A 56 12.70 -5.76 -3.12
CA CYS A 56 11.23 -5.70 -3.13
C CYS A 56 10.67 -4.29 -3.38
N GLY A 57 11.31 -3.23 -2.85
CA GLY A 57 10.88 -1.85 -3.11
C GLY A 57 10.96 -1.47 -4.59
N ALA A 58 12.07 -1.82 -5.26
CA ALA A 58 12.26 -1.57 -6.68
C ALA A 58 11.29 -2.41 -7.54
N TYR A 59 11.21 -3.71 -7.27
CA TYR A 59 10.38 -4.64 -8.02
C TYR A 59 8.90 -4.31 -7.90
N SER A 60 8.43 -3.95 -6.69
CA SER A 60 7.06 -3.51 -6.47
C SER A 60 6.73 -2.21 -7.21
N THR A 61 7.67 -1.24 -7.19
CA THR A 61 7.47 0.04 -7.88
C THR A 61 7.43 -0.16 -9.39
N ALA A 62 8.38 -0.91 -9.96
CA ALA A 62 8.42 -1.22 -11.39
C ALA A 62 7.17 -1.99 -11.83
N TYR A 63 6.69 -2.95 -11.03
CA TYR A 63 5.44 -3.66 -11.30
C TYR A 63 4.25 -2.71 -11.44
N VAL A 64 4.09 -1.76 -10.49
CA VAL A 64 2.98 -0.79 -10.57
C VAL A 64 3.16 0.17 -11.74
N LEU A 65 4.37 0.62 -12.03
CA LEU A 65 4.64 1.45 -13.22
C LEU A 65 4.27 0.73 -14.52
N ARG A 66 4.60 -0.56 -14.67
CA ARG A 66 4.18 -1.35 -15.85
C ARG A 66 2.66 -1.46 -15.95
N SER A 67 1.95 -1.65 -14.83
CA SER A 67 0.47 -1.65 -14.85
C SER A 67 -0.14 -0.31 -15.29
N LEU A 68 0.65 0.77 -15.21
CA LEU A 68 0.30 2.11 -15.70
C LEU A 68 0.77 2.38 -17.13
N GLY A 69 1.29 1.37 -17.83
CA GLY A 69 1.74 1.45 -19.22
C GLY A 69 3.17 1.97 -19.39
N VAL A 70 3.97 2.01 -18.33
CA VAL A 70 5.39 2.39 -18.42
C VAL A 70 6.21 1.17 -18.81
N ASP A 71 7.03 1.29 -19.83
CA ASP A 71 8.02 0.27 -20.19
C ASP A 71 9.22 0.38 -19.24
N VAL A 72 9.31 -0.54 -18.27
CA VAL A 72 10.35 -0.57 -17.24
C VAL A 72 10.62 -2.00 -16.76
N ASP A 73 11.87 -2.42 -16.82
CA ASP A 73 12.34 -3.67 -16.22
C ASP A 73 12.63 -3.48 -14.72
N SER A 74 12.26 -4.47 -13.88
CA SER A 74 12.43 -4.35 -12.43
C SER A 74 13.89 -4.38 -11.99
N LYS A 75 14.74 -5.14 -12.70
CA LYS A 75 16.18 -5.21 -12.40
C LYS A 75 16.86 -3.90 -12.80
N GLU A 76 16.52 -3.35 -13.97
CA GLU A 76 17.03 -2.05 -14.40
C GLU A 76 16.59 -0.95 -13.43
N PHE A 77 15.32 -0.94 -13.01
CA PHE A 77 14.84 0.00 -11.99
C PHE A 77 15.65 -0.14 -10.69
N TYR A 78 15.92 -1.38 -10.24
CA TYR A 78 16.73 -1.63 -9.05
C TYR A 78 18.16 -1.14 -9.20
N GLU A 79 18.82 -1.40 -10.33
CA GLU A 79 20.20 -0.97 -10.60
C GLU A 79 20.34 0.55 -10.50
N GLN A 80 19.33 1.29 -10.94
CA GLN A 80 19.28 2.76 -10.93
C GLN A 80 18.71 3.36 -9.63
N ALA A 81 18.16 2.55 -8.73
CA ALA A 81 17.58 3.04 -7.47
C ALA A 81 18.67 3.43 -6.48
N GLU A 82 18.63 4.66 -5.98
CA GLU A 82 19.52 5.18 -4.95
C GLU A 82 18.74 6.13 -4.00
N PRO A 83 19.06 6.14 -2.70
CA PRO A 83 20.05 5.30 -2.01
C PRO A 83 19.58 3.84 -1.79
N LYS A 84 20.52 2.94 -1.54
CA LYS A 84 20.26 1.58 -1.07
C LYS A 84 20.81 1.36 0.33
N SER A 85 20.24 0.43 1.10
CA SER A 85 20.86 -0.03 2.34
C SER A 85 22.16 -0.79 2.06
N LYS A 86 22.92 -1.12 3.11
CA LYS A 86 24.14 -1.95 2.99
C LYS A 86 23.85 -3.34 2.44
N GLU A 87 22.65 -3.86 2.71
CA GLU A 87 22.17 -5.16 2.23
C GLU A 87 21.55 -5.09 0.83
N GLY A 88 21.42 -3.89 0.25
CA GLY A 88 20.83 -3.66 -1.06
C GLY A 88 19.32 -3.41 -1.05
N ALA A 89 18.70 -3.19 0.12
CA ALA A 89 17.28 -2.86 0.17
C ALA A 89 17.02 -1.44 -0.34
N VAL A 90 15.92 -1.29 -1.09
CA VAL A 90 15.49 -0.01 -1.66
C VAL A 90 14.44 0.64 -0.75
N PRO A 91 14.79 1.73 -0.03
CA PRO A 91 13.87 2.43 0.85
C PRO A 91 12.86 3.27 0.06
N TYR A 92 11.86 3.78 0.77
CA TYR A 92 10.79 4.60 0.17
C TYR A 92 11.31 5.78 -0.65
N GLU A 93 12.35 6.46 -0.17
CA GLU A 93 12.94 7.63 -0.84
C GLU A 93 13.52 7.26 -2.21
N ALA A 94 14.15 6.09 -2.32
CA ALA A 94 14.70 5.60 -3.57
C ALA A 94 13.58 5.10 -4.51
N MET A 95 12.52 4.46 -3.99
CA MET A 95 11.32 4.14 -4.75
C MET A 95 10.68 5.42 -5.33
N GLN A 96 10.54 6.46 -4.51
CA GLN A 96 10.00 7.77 -4.91
C GLN A 96 10.83 8.41 -6.02
N ALA A 97 12.15 8.53 -5.83
CA ALA A 97 13.05 9.09 -6.83
C ALA A 97 13.02 8.29 -8.14
N GLY A 98 12.91 6.95 -8.03
CA GLY A 98 12.75 6.07 -9.18
C GLY A 98 11.45 6.34 -9.95
N ALA A 99 10.31 6.40 -9.28
CA ALA A 99 9.02 6.68 -9.91
C ALA A 99 8.98 8.07 -10.58
N GLU A 100 9.67 9.04 -9.99
CA GLU A 100 9.74 10.41 -10.53
C GLU A 100 10.41 10.51 -11.89
N ARG A 101 11.37 9.62 -12.18
CA ARG A 101 12.00 9.56 -13.51
C ARG A 101 11.00 9.22 -14.62
N TYR A 102 9.93 8.53 -14.28
CA TYR A 102 8.85 8.16 -15.21
C TYR A 102 7.62 9.09 -15.13
N GLY A 103 7.72 10.23 -14.42
CA GLY A 103 6.61 11.19 -14.31
C GLY A 103 5.55 10.82 -13.26
N TYR A 104 5.87 9.91 -12.35
CA TYR A 104 4.99 9.50 -11.25
C TYR A 104 5.54 9.95 -9.89
N LYS A 105 4.70 9.94 -8.88
CA LYS A 105 5.05 10.13 -7.47
C LYS A 105 4.42 9.05 -6.62
N LEU A 106 5.02 8.79 -5.48
CA LEU A 106 4.47 7.89 -4.48
C LEU A 106 3.70 8.70 -3.43
N GLU A 107 2.54 8.21 -3.05
CA GLU A 107 1.76 8.72 -1.92
C GLU A 107 1.60 7.60 -0.91
N SER A 108 2.28 7.72 0.23
CA SER A 108 2.23 6.74 1.32
C SER A 108 1.37 7.22 2.47
N GLY A 109 0.71 6.29 3.15
CA GLY A 109 -0.07 6.57 4.34
C GLY A 109 -0.56 5.30 5.01
N MET A 110 -1.01 5.45 6.26
CA MET A 110 -1.71 4.37 6.97
C MET A 110 -3.18 4.40 6.54
N ILE A 111 -3.70 3.26 6.10
CA ILE A 111 -5.08 3.14 5.64
C ILE A 111 -5.75 1.90 6.23
N SER A 112 -7.08 1.88 6.25
CA SER A 112 -7.85 0.69 6.63
C SER A 112 -7.87 -0.35 5.52
N LEU A 113 -8.26 -1.59 5.85
CA LEU A 113 -8.46 -2.64 4.84
C LEU A 113 -9.56 -2.24 3.83
N ALA A 114 -10.62 -1.56 4.29
CA ALA A 114 -11.66 -1.09 3.38
C ALA A 114 -11.12 -0.03 2.41
N ALA A 115 -10.28 0.88 2.90
CA ALA A 115 -9.60 1.85 2.04
C ALA A 115 -8.64 1.17 1.05
N LEU A 116 -7.89 0.15 1.47
CA LEU A 116 -7.03 -0.63 0.56
C LEU A 116 -7.85 -1.29 -0.54
N LYS A 117 -8.93 -1.98 -0.19
CA LYS A 117 -9.84 -2.62 -1.14
C LYS A 117 -10.40 -1.58 -2.14
N TYR A 118 -10.85 -0.44 -1.64
CA TYR A 118 -11.33 0.66 -2.49
C TYR A 118 -10.25 1.21 -3.44
N GLU A 119 -9.00 1.41 -2.95
CA GLU A 119 -7.91 1.90 -3.80
C GLU A 119 -7.55 0.88 -4.90
N VAL A 120 -7.44 -0.41 -4.58
CA VAL A 120 -7.16 -1.48 -5.55
C VAL A 120 -8.29 -1.58 -6.59
N SER A 121 -9.55 -1.37 -6.19
CA SER A 121 -10.68 -1.42 -7.11
C SER A 121 -10.73 -0.30 -8.15
N LYS A 122 -9.81 0.68 -8.06
CA LYS A 122 -9.59 1.69 -9.12
C LYS A 122 -8.76 1.16 -10.30
N GLY A 123 -8.31 -0.11 -10.26
CA GLY A 123 -7.60 -0.76 -11.35
C GLY A 123 -6.07 -0.52 -11.33
N VAL A 124 -5.52 0.05 -10.27
CA VAL A 124 -4.07 0.26 -10.10
C VAL A 124 -3.60 -0.50 -8.87
N PRO A 125 -2.54 -1.33 -8.97
CA PRO A 125 -2.01 -2.04 -7.81
C PRO A 125 -1.54 -1.07 -6.72
N VAL A 126 -1.79 -1.45 -5.45
CA VAL A 126 -1.34 -0.68 -4.29
C VAL A 126 -0.22 -1.45 -3.60
N ILE A 127 0.93 -0.82 -3.41
CA ILE A 127 2.05 -1.43 -2.69
C ILE A 127 1.76 -1.33 -1.18
N VAL A 128 1.90 -2.43 -0.47
CA VAL A 128 1.81 -2.46 0.99
C VAL A 128 3.14 -2.83 1.62
N GLY A 129 3.42 -2.29 2.81
CA GLY A 129 4.56 -2.71 3.63
C GLY A 129 4.08 -3.76 4.65
N ILE A 130 4.56 -4.99 4.55
CA ILE A 130 4.17 -6.11 5.41
C ILE A 130 5.38 -6.78 6.06
N GLU A 131 5.16 -7.62 7.07
CA GLU A 131 6.07 -8.71 7.41
C GLU A 131 5.95 -9.79 6.33
N ILE A 132 7.09 -10.34 5.87
CA ILE A 132 7.12 -11.17 4.66
C ILE A 132 6.30 -12.46 4.78
N ALA A 133 6.26 -13.05 5.99
CA ALA A 133 5.49 -14.26 6.28
C ALA A 133 5.21 -14.39 7.79
N PRO A 134 4.22 -15.19 8.20
CA PRO A 134 4.01 -15.50 9.61
C PRO A 134 5.28 -16.04 10.28
N GLY A 135 5.67 -15.43 11.40
CA GLY A 135 6.89 -15.80 12.13
C GLY A 135 8.20 -15.30 11.49
N ASN A 136 8.13 -14.55 10.39
CA ASN A 136 9.28 -13.89 9.77
C ASN A 136 8.99 -12.39 9.60
N SER A 137 9.51 -11.59 10.52
CA SER A 137 9.29 -10.13 10.58
C SER A 137 10.16 -9.32 9.63
N LEU A 138 10.76 -9.95 8.60
CA LEU A 138 11.50 -9.23 7.57
C LEU A 138 10.55 -8.27 6.83
N PRO A 139 10.85 -6.95 6.79
CA PRO A 139 10.03 -5.99 6.07
C PRO A 139 10.00 -6.30 4.56
N HIS A 140 8.81 -6.25 3.97
CA HIS A 140 8.60 -6.57 2.56
C HIS A 140 7.58 -5.62 1.92
N PHE A 141 7.89 -5.14 0.73
CA PHE A 141 6.94 -4.40 -0.11
C PHE A 141 6.26 -5.36 -1.09
N LEU A 142 4.94 -5.30 -1.13
CA LEU A 142 4.10 -6.25 -1.87
C LEU A 142 2.99 -5.51 -2.63
N PRO A 143 2.93 -5.56 -3.97
CA PRO A 143 1.81 -5.01 -4.73
C PRO A 143 0.55 -5.88 -4.57
N ILE A 144 -0.53 -5.27 -4.09
CA ILE A 144 -1.85 -5.88 -4.02
C ILE A 144 -2.57 -5.63 -5.34
N VAL A 145 -3.03 -6.71 -5.97
CA VAL A 145 -3.65 -6.71 -7.30
C VAL A 145 -5.11 -7.12 -7.29
N GLY A 146 -5.61 -7.62 -6.16
CA GLY A 146 -7.00 -8.03 -6.03
C GLY A 146 -7.35 -8.51 -4.64
N TYR A 147 -8.63 -8.81 -4.46
CA TYR A 147 -9.18 -9.36 -3.22
C TYR A 147 -10.56 -9.99 -3.48
N ASP A 148 -10.96 -10.88 -2.59
CA ASP A 148 -12.34 -11.33 -2.42
C ASP A 148 -12.77 -11.18 -0.95
N GLU A 149 -13.81 -11.89 -0.54
CA GLU A 149 -14.29 -11.88 0.83
C GLU A 149 -13.22 -12.43 1.80
N ASP A 150 -12.56 -13.52 1.43
CA ASP A 150 -11.67 -14.30 2.28
C ASP A 150 -10.18 -14.05 2.05
N ASN A 151 -9.79 -13.48 0.91
CA ASN A 151 -8.40 -13.46 0.47
C ASN A 151 -7.96 -12.10 -0.08
N ILE A 152 -6.66 -11.88 0.00
CA ILE A 152 -5.92 -10.81 -0.69
C ILE A 152 -5.00 -11.44 -1.72
N TYR A 153 -4.96 -10.88 -2.92
CA TYR A 153 -4.17 -11.35 -4.05
C TYR A 153 -3.04 -10.37 -4.37
N ALA A 154 -1.84 -10.88 -4.56
CA ALA A 154 -0.65 -10.06 -4.70
C ALA A 154 0.28 -10.54 -5.82
N ALA A 155 1.07 -9.60 -6.34
CA ALA A 155 2.19 -9.85 -7.24
C ALA A 155 3.49 -9.97 -6.43
N GLU A 156 3.87 -11.19 -6.10
CA GLU A 156 5.01 -11.52 -5.24
C GLU A 156 6.30 -11.69 -6.04
N SER A 157 7.30 -10.87 -5.76
CA SER A 157 8.61 -10.95 -6.39
C SER A 157 9.54 -11.98 -5.74
N VAL A 158 9.29 -12.39 -4.48
CA VAL A 158 10.08 -13.42 -3.79
C VAL A 158 9.51 -14.80 -4.08
N GLY A 159 10.17 -15.55 -4.95
CA GLY A 159 9.63 -16.79 -5.51
C GLY A 159 9.22 -17.86 -4.49
N ILE A 160 9.87 -17.93 -3.30
CA ILE A 160 9.52 -18.93 -2.26
C ILE A 160 8.19 -18.62 -1.54
N TYR A 161 7.66 -17.39 -1.66
CA TYR A 161 6.37 -16.98 -1.11
C TYR A 161 5.25 -16.96 -2.15
N ALA A 162 5.57 -17.18 -3.43
CA ALA A 162 4.58 -17.43 -4.45
C ALA A 162 3.94 -18.81 -4.21
N ASN A 163 2.62 -18.83 -4.05
CA ASN A 163 1.87 -20.04 -3.70
C ASN A 163 0.72 -20.35 -4.68
N GLU A 164 0.62 -19.57 -5.76
CA GLU A 164 -0.40 -19.72 -6.80
C GLU A 164 0.24 -19.58 -8.20
N LYS A 165 -0.49 -20.08 -9.19
CA LYS A 165 -0.15 -19.92 -10.62
C LYS A 165 -1.35 -19.31 -11.33
N SER A 166 -1.37 -18.01 -11.43
CA SER A 166 -2.39 -17.25 -12.16
C SER A 166 -1.71 -16.22 -13.05
N ASP A 167 -2.38 -15.82 -14.12
CA ASP A 167 -1.88 -14.78 -15.05
C ASP A 167 -1.83 -13.39 -14.40
N HIS A 168 -2.58 -13.18 -13.31
CA HIS A 168 -2.74 -11.87 -12.70
C HIS A 168 -2.11 -11.73 -11.31
N TYR A 169 -1.87 -12.85 -10.62
CA TYR A 169 -1.26 -12.88 -9.30
C TYR A 169 -0.54 -14.22 -9.08
N ASN A 170 0.40 -14.23 -8.14
CA ASN A 170 1.11 -15.46 -7.77
C ASN A 170 1.18 -15.69 -6.26
N ARG A 171 0.58 -14.79 -5.47
CA ARG A 171 0.46 -14.96 -4.01
C ARG A 171 -0.97 -14.70 -3.58
N LYS A 172 -1.55 -15.71 -2.89
CA LYS A 172 -2.85 -15.65 -2.24
C LYS A 172 -2.67 -15.71 -0.75
N ILE A 173 -3.25 -14.77 -0.01
CA ILE A 173 -3.11 -14.65 1.44
C ILE A 173 -4.52 -14.56 2.03
N LYS A 174 -4.83 -15.40 3.02
CA LYS A 174 -6.08 -15.26 3.78
C LYS A 174 -6.16 -13.86 4.39
N THR A 175 -7.34 -13.24 4.33
CA THR A 175 -7.53 -11.86 4.81
C THR A 175 -7.10 -11.66 6.26
N ASP A 176 -7.33 -12.62 7.14
CA ASP A 176 -6.90 -12.51 8.55
C ASP A 176 -5.39 -12.61 8.69
N THR A 177 -4.74 -13.54 7.98
CA THR A 177 -3.26 -13.61 7.92
C THR A 177 -2.67 -12.34 7.33
N PHE A 178 -3.29 -11.79 6.27
CA PHE A 178 -2.84 -10.52 5.70
C PHE A 178 -2.91 -9.38 6.70
N LYS A 179 -3.99 -9.26 7.48
CA LYS A 179 -4.10 -8.25 8.53
C LYS A 179 -2.98 -8.37 9.56
N GLU A 180 -2.65 -9.60 9.99
CA GLU A 180 -1.55 -9.85 10.93
C GLU A 180 -0.20 -9.40 10.35
N LEU A 181 0.10 -9.76 9.09
CA LEU A 181 1.32 -9.38 8.40
C LEU A 181 1.41 -7.87 8.14
N TRP A 182 0.29 -7.22 7.86
CA TRP A 182 0.22 -5.81 7.56
C TRP A 182 0.17 -4.93 8.82
N TRP A 183 -0.32 -5.50 9.93
CA TRP A 183 -0.29 -4.89 11.25
C TRP A 183 1.07 -5.08 11.92
N THR A 184 2.11 -4.47 11.35
CA THR A 184 3.46 -4.58 11.91
C THR A 184 3.58 -3.80 13.21
N LYS A 185 4.30 -4.38 14.19
CA LYS A 185 4.65 -3.69 15.45
C LYS A 185 5.73 -2.64 15.16
N GLY A 186 5.35 -1.39 14.91
CA GLY A 186 6.33 -0.35 14.66
C GLY A 186 5.81 0.80 13.79
N LYS A 187 6.71 1.49 13.08
CA LYS A 187 6.39 2.68 12.29
C LYS A 187 5.57 2.42 11.02
N ASN A 188 5.37 1.17 10.62
CA ASN A 188 4.79 0.79 9.33
C ASN A 188 3.43 0.10 9.46
N HIS A 189 2.64 0.43 10.49
CA HIS A 189 1.29 -0.11 10.62
C HIS A 189 0.43 0.22 9.40
N ASN A 190 -0.12 -0.80 8.75
CA ASN A 190 -1.07 -0.64 7.65
C ASN A 190 -0.61 0.36 6.57
N VAL A 191 0.69 0.41 6.31
CA VAL A 191 1.24 1.31 5.30
C VAL A 191 0.86 0.82 3.93
N ALA A 192 0.29 1.72 3.14
CA ALA A 192 0.03 1.54 1.72
C ALA A 192 0.68 2.70 0.92
N ILE A 193 1.15 2.37 -0.27
CA ILE A 193 1.81 3.29 -1.19
C ILE A 193 1.07 3.23 -2.51
N ARG A 194 0.54 4.38 -2.94
CA ARG A 194 -0.07 4.56 -4.27
C ARG A 194 0.94 5.21 -5.20
N VAL A 195 0.97 4.74 -6.43
CA VAL A 195 1.74 5.39 -7.51
C VAL A 195 0.75 6.24 -8.30
N VAL A 196 0.97 7.55 -8.32
CA VAL A 196 0.09 8.51 -8.99
C VAL A 196 0.86 9.37 -9.96
N ARG A 197 0.22 9.75 -11.08
CA ARG A 197 0.86 10.61 -12.08
C ARG A 197 1.12 12.00 -11.49
N LYS A 198 2.32 12.55 -11.70
CA LYS A 198 2.57 13.94 -11.35
C LYS A 198 1.67 14.84 -12.20
N LYS A 199 0.95 15.77 -11.54
CA LYS A 199 0.25 16.81 -12.28
C LYS A 199 1.29 17.71 -12.95
N GLU A 200 1.22 17.87 -14.27
CA GLU A 200 1.98 18.90 -14.96
C GLU A 200 1.64 20.25 -14.33
N LYS A 201 2.66 21.00 -13.91
CA LYS A 201 2.45 22.40 -13.56
C LYS A 201 2.01 23.09 -14.87
N ARG A 202 0.74 23.47 -14.96
CA ARG A 202 0.33 24.44 -15.99
C ARG A 202 1.10 25.72 -15.72
N LEU A 203 2.04 26.04 -16.61
CA LEU A 203 2.76 27.33 -16.67
C LEU A 203 1.76 28.44 -17.01
#